data_f1e8d3d19d1e7bc3af8589cfc0821d57
#
_entry.id   f1e8d3d19d1e7bc3af8589cfc0821d57
#
_cell.length_a   1.000
_cell.length_b   1.000
_cell.length_c   1.000
_cell.angle_alpha   90.00
_cell.angle_beta   90.00
_cell.angle_gamma   90.00
#
_symmetry.space_group_name_H-M   'P 1'
#
loop_
_entity.id
_entity.type
_entity.pdbx_description
1 polymer ?
#
loop_
_entity_poly.entity_id
_entity_poly.type
_entity_poly.pdbx_seq_one_letter_code
_entity_poly.pdbx_strand_id
1 'polypeptide(L)'
;MTPVVRTLSWPALVLGFALMSSAEAQPLQMSNGMKADVPSANGVVDVRTADFIVALVNSEPVTNNEVRQRLLRVEQQLTQQRVALPPREELARQVMEQLIGEKAQLQDSMELGLRVDDVSLEQAELAIAAQNQVSLEEFRRRVAAQGLDLNRFKNELRNQLLLRKVRERETERVRVSNAEIEAHIRELNARNPERAEVQLGHVLIKVPENAAPDAVRSLQAKAQLVADKAKAGGDFATLAREYSDAPEGVEGGSFGWRHMAQLPSLFVQATMALPVGGVTEPVRSPAGWHVLKVEDRKQGTAPELMLAQSHASHILLRPDTQLSQEAALTRLAAYRDQVLKGQASFEDLARRYSQDGSASAGGDLGWVSPGQFVPEFEAVMDALQPGELSQPMVSRFGVHLIRLIERREVPMTSEQQREAVKNVLRENKVDESLETWAQDVRARAYVEYRDAPRP
;
A
#
# COMPACT_ATOMS: atom_id res chain seq x y z
N MET A 1 25.58 -13.04 42.25
CA MET A 1 25.09 -13.91 41.16
C MET A 1 23.58 -14.00 41.30
N THR A 2 22.89 -13.13 40.65
CA THR A 2 21.39 -13.11 40.60
C THR A 2 21.01 -13.27 39.13
N PRO A 3 20.10 -14.18 38.76
CA PRO A 3 19.74 -14.38 37.36
C PRO A 3 18.78 -13.26 36.90
N VAL A 4 19.19 -12.58 35.83
CA VAL A 4 18.33 -11.63 35.10
C VAL A 4 17.29 -12.43 34.33
N VAL A 5 16.05 -12.35 34.79
CA VAL A 5 14.87 -12.84 34.06
C VAL A 5 14.65 -11.89 32.87
N ARG A 6 15.03 -12.35 31.68
CA ARG A 6 14.62 -11.72 30.42
C ARG A 6 13.14 -11.98 30.20
N THR A 7 12.32 -10.99 30.47
CA THR A 7 10.93 -10.95 29.98
C THR A 7 10.99 -10.83 28.46
N LEU A 8 10.69 -11.91 27.75
CA LEU A 8 10.33 -11.87 26.33
C LEU A 8 9.03 -11.10 26.21
N SER A 9 9.11 -9.84 25.82
CA SER A 9 7.97 -9.12 25.30
C SER A 9 7.63 -9.73 23.93
N TRP A 10 6.58 -10.54 23.89
CA TRP A 10 5.94 -10.94 22.65
C TRP A 10 5.33 -9.69 22.02
N PRO A 11 5.51 -9.49 20.70
CA PRO A 11 4.75 -8.47 20.02
C PRO A 11 3.26 -8.85 20.19
N ALA A 12 2.49 -7.94 20.78
CA ALA A 12 1.04 -7.98 20.68
C ALA A 12 0.74 -8.11 19.17
N LEU A 13 0.21 -9.26 18.76
CA LEU A 13 -0.41 -9.44 17.47
C LEU A 13 -1.64 -8.53 17.52
N VAL A 14 -1.42 -7.26 17.21
CA VAL A 14 -2.48 -6.37 16.76
C VAL A 14 -2.93 -7.04 15.48
N LEU A 15 -3.97 -7.89 15.56
CA LEU A 15 -4.85 -8.16 14.45
C LEU A 15 -5.46 -6.80 14.12
N GLY A 16 -4.61 -5.94 13.55
CA GLY A 16 -5.03 -4.71 12.97
C GLY A 16 -6.18 -5.09 12.06
N PHE A 17 -7.28 -4.42 12.24
CA PHE A 17 -8.25 -4.23 11.21
C PHE A 17 -7.43 -3.85 9.97
N ALA A 18 -7.04 -4.83 9.17
CA ALA A 18 -6.83 -4.60 7.77
C ALA A 18 -8.24 -4.26 7.25
N LEU A 19 -8.68 -3.05 7.58
CA LEU A 19 -9.58 -2.32 6.73
C LEU A 19 -8.89 -2.39 5.39
N MET A 20 -9.41 -3.26 4.52
CA MET A 20 -8.95 -3.40 3.15
C MET A 20 -8.82 -2.00 2.56
N SER A 21 -7.61 -1.45 2.64
CA SER A 21 -7.14 -0.39 1.79
C SER A 21 -6.88 -1.04 0.45
N SER A 22 -7.79 -0.92 -0.35
CA SER A 22 -8.04 -1.14 -1.74
C SER A 22 -9.41 -1.78 -1.86
N ALA A 23 -10.33 -1.07 -2.48
CA ALA A 23 -11.66 -1.52 -2.80
C ALA A 23 -11.60 -2.55 -3.94
N GLU A 24 -10.86 -3.62 -3.74
CA GLU A 24 -11.13 -4.89 -4.36
C GLU A 24 -11.99 -5.66 -3.38
N ALA A 25 -13.31 -5.44 -3.51
CA ALA A 25 -14.26 -6.39 -3.01
C ALA A 25 -13.88 -7.73 -3.65
N GLN A 26 -13.17 -8.57 -2.89
CA GLN A 26 -12.95 -9.94 -3.32
C GLN A 26 -14.33 -10.52 -3.63
N PRO A 27 -14.56 -11.01 -4.85
CA PRO A 27 -15.79 -11.69 -5.16
C PRO A 27 -15.96 -12.80 -4.12
N LEU A 28 -17.14 -12.89 -3.52
CA LEU A 28 -17.54 -14.11 -2.83
C LEU A 28 -17.43 -15.22 -3.88
N GLN A 29 -16.25 -15.84 -3.98
CA GLN A 29 -16.04 -16.97 -4.85
C GLN A 29 -16.92 -18.09 -4.31
N MET A 30 -18.06 -18.25 -4.95
CA MET A 30 -18.88 -19.44 -4.79
C MET A 30 -18.07 -20.59 -5.36
N SER A 31 -17.43 -21.35 -4.50
CA SER A 31 -16.70 -22.55 -4.88
C SER A 31 -17.70 -23.52 -5.50
N ASN A 32 -17.61 -23.71 -6.80
CA ASN A 32 -18.29 -24.78 -7.50
C ASN A 32 -17.67 -26.11 -7.09
N GLY A 33 -18.42 -26.93 -6.40
CA GLY A 33 -18.19 -28.37 -6.36
C GLY A 33 -17.60 -28.93 -5.08
N MET A 34 -18.40 -29.02 -4.03
CA MET A 34 -18.25 -30.08 -3.06
C MET A 34 -19.53 -30.94 -3.12
N LYS A 35 -19.45 -32.04 -3.83
CA LYS A 35 -20.41 -33.13 -3.66
C LYS A 35 -20.29 -33.62 -2.23
N ALA A 36 -21.30 -33.39 -1.44
CA ALA A 36 -21.44 -33.95 -0.11
C ALA A 36 -21.65 -35.48 -0.26
N ASP A 37 -20.64 -36.24 0.05
CA ASP A 37 -20.84 -37.65 0.45
C ASP A 37 -21.55 -37.59 1.81
N VAL A 38 -22.78 -38.05 1.81
CA VAL A 38 -23.60 -38.26 3.00
C VAL A 38 -23.17 -39.57 3.65
N PRO A 39 -22.53 -39.60 4.82
CA PRO A 39 -22.43 -40.84 5.59
C PRO A 39 -23.75 -41.10 6.28
N SER A 40 -24.27 -42.29 6.08
CA SER A 40 -25.45 -42.88 6.73
C SER A 40 -25.48 -42.68 8.24
N ALA A 41 -26.66 -42.38 8.68
CA ALA A 41 -27.06 -42.18 10.05
C ALA A 41 -26.67 -43.34 10.98
N ASN A 42 -25.87 -43.02 11.99
CA ASN A 42 -25.98 -43.65 13.31
C ASN A 42 -26.16 -42.51 14.33
N GLY A 43 -27.29 -42.57 15.03
CA GLY A 43 -27.80 -41.49 15.86
C GLY A 43 -26.84 -41.06 16.99
N VAL A 44 -26.23 -39.93 16.77
CA VAL A 44 -25.82 -39.05 17.83
C VAL A 44 -26.91 -37.98 17.88
N VAL A 45 -27.70 -37.99 18.94
CA VAL A 45 -28.59 -36.86 19.27
C VAL A 45 -27.71 -35.64 19.37
N ASP A 46 -27.73 -34.80 18.35
CA ASP A 46 -27.14 -33.47 18.38
C ASP A 46 -27.92 -32.67 19.45
N VAL A 47 -27.42 -32.71 20.67
CA VAL A 47 -27.88 -31.80 21.71
C VAL A 47 -27.53 -30.41 21.21
N ARG A 48 -28.50 -29.76 20.56
CA ARG A 48 -28.44 -28.33 20.27
C ARG A 48 -28.26 -27.64 21.63
N THR A 49 -27.01 -27.43 22.03
CA THR A 49 -26.69 -26.61 23.19
C THR A 49 -27.36 -25.26 22.95
N ALA A 50 -28.29 -24.91 23.84
CA ALA A 50 -28.97 -23.63 23.75
C ALA A 50 -27.92 -22.51 23.62
N ASP A 51 -28.13 -21.56 22.68
CA ASP A 51 -27.26 -20.42 22.55
C ASP A 51 -27.26 -19.63 23.88
N PHE A 52 -26.13 -19.14 24.28
CA PHE A 52 -26.00 -18.36 25.52
C PHE A 52 -25.26 -17.06 25.28
N ILE A 53 -25.48 -16.08 26.13
CA ILE A 53 -24.87 -14.76 26.04
C ILE A 53 -23.46 -14.83 26.63
N VAL A 54 -22.45 -14.47 25.84
CA VAL A 54 -21.04 -14.38 26.29
C VAL A 54 -20.69 -12.98 26.79
N ALA A 55 -21.32 -11.94 26.22
CA ALA A 55 -21.18 -10.57 26.68
C ALA A 55 -22.43 -9.74 26.38
N LEU A 56 -22.64 -8.66 27.12
CA LEU A 56 -23.59 -7.59 26.81
C LEU A 56 -22.81 -6.33 26.50
N VAL A 57 -23.15 -5.67 25.40
CA VAL A 57 -22.58 -4.37 25.00
C VAL A 57 -23.68 -3.33 25.08
N ASN A 58 -23.60 -2.47 26.10
CA ASN A 58 -24.70 -1.61 26.53
C ASN A 58 -25.94 -2.48 26.85
N SER A 59 -26.89 -2.61 25.94
CA SER A 59 -28.09 -3.46 26.08
C SER A 59 -28.17 -4.61 25.07
N GLU A 60 -27.20 -4.74 24.17
CA GLU A 60 -27.21 -5.75 23.11
C GLU A 60 -26.36 -6.97 23.46
N PRO A 61 -26.90 -8.20 23.32
CA PRO A 61 -26.15 -9.39 23.61
C PRO A 61 -25.18 -9.75 22.47
N VAL A 62 -23.99 -10.24 22.85
CA VAL A 62 -23.11 -11.05 22.00
C VAL A 62 -23.32 -12.50 22.40
N THR A 63 -23.67 -13.35 21.46
CA THR A 63 -23.99 -14.76 21.73
C THR A 63 -22.82 -15.68 21.37
N ASN A 64 -22.79 -16.86 22.00
CA ASN A 64 -21.77 -17.87 21.69
C ASN A 64 -21.84 -18.32 20.22
N ASN A 65 -23.03 -18.38 19.65
CA ASN A 65 -23.23 -18.74 18.25
C ASN A 65 -22.62 -17.68 17.29
N GLU A 66 -22.76 -16.37 17.62
CA GLU A 66 -22.09 -15.30 16.86
C GLU A 66 -20.56 -15.47 16.90
N VAL A 67 -20.00 -15.74 18.07
CA VAL A 67 -18.56 -16.00 18.24
C VAL A 67 -18.12 -17.21 17.41
N ARG A 68 -18.82 -18.34 17.51
CA ARG A 68 -18.48 -19.58 16.77
C ARG A 68 -18.52 -19.37 15.26
N GLN A 69 -19.53 -18.68 14.75
CA GLN A 69 -19.65 -18.44 13.32
C GLN A 69 -18.55 -17.50 12.81
N ARG A 70 -18.19 -16.48 13.57
CA ARG A 70 -17.08 -15.60 13.22
C ARG A 70 -15.74 -16.34 13.32
N LEU A 71 -15.56 -17.15 14.35
CA LEU A 71 -14.35 -17.96 14.55
C LEU A 71 -14.08 -18.87 13.36
N LEU A 72 -15.08 -19.60 12.88
CA LEU A 72 -14.93 -20.47 11.69
C LEU A 72 -14.47 -19.67 10.47
N ARG A 73 -15.00 -18.48 10.24
CA ARG A 73 -14.57 -17.61 9.13
C ARG A 73 -13.11 -17.16 9.27
N VAL A 74 -12.71 -16.77 10.49
CA VAL A 74 -11.34 -16.34 10.78
C VAL A 74 -10.36 -17.51 10.62
N GLU A 75 -10.70 -18.70 11.12
CA GLU A 75 -9.90 -19.93 10.94
C GLU A 75 -9.68 -20.25 9.46
N GLN A 76 -10.73 -20.16 8.65
CA GLN A 76 -10.65 -20.38 7.19
C GLN A 76 -9.75 -19.35 6.51
N GLN A 77 -9.90 -18.07 6.85
CA GLN A 77 -9.10 -16.98 6.30
C GLN A 77 -7.60 -17.13 6.65
N LEU A 78 -7.27 -17.38 7.91
CA LEU A 78 -5.90 -17.58 8.36
C LEU A 78 -5.26 -18.80 7.67
N THR A 79 -6.04 -19.89 7.51
CA THR A 79 -5.59 -21.08 6.80
C THR A 79 -5.29 -20.79 5.31
N GLN A 80 -6.15 -20.03 4.63
CA GLN A 80 -5.92 -19.60 3.25
C GLN A 80 -4.67 -18.73 3.12
N GLN A 81 -4.42 -17.85 4.09
CA GLN A 81 -3.24 -16.99 4.16
C GLN A 81 -1.98 -17.72 4.63
N ARG A 82 -2.08 -19.02 4.97
CA ARG A 82 -0.99 -19.85 5.52
C ARG A 82 -0.38 -19.29 6.80
N VAL A 83 -1.19 -18.61 7.60
CA VAL A 83 -0.80 -18.11 8.93
C VAL A 83 -1.06 -19.21 9.97
N ALA A 84 -0.12 -19.37 10.92
CA ALA A 84 -0.28 -20.32 12.00
C ALA A 84 -1.47 -19.92 12.89
N LEU A 85 -2.37 -20.88 13.16
CA LEU A 85 -3.54 -20.65 14.02
C LEU A 85 -3.11 -20.62 15.49
N PRO A 86 -3.51 -19.60 16.25
CA PRO A 86 -3.35 -19.62 17.71
C PRO A 86 -4.27 -20.67 18.37
N PRO A 87 -4.09 -20.95 19.66
CA PRO A 87 -5.00 -21.82 20.40
C PRO A 87 -6.45 -21.37 20.23
N ARG A 88 -7.34 -22.32 19.94
CA ARG A 88 -8.74 -22.00 19.54
C ARG A 88 -9.52 -21.23 20.58
N GLU A 89 -9.27 -21.48 21.88
CA GLU A 89 -9.89 -20.73 22.96
C GLU A 89 -9.41 -19.27 23.02
N GLU A 90 -8.15 -19.04 22.72
CA GLU A 90 -7.59 -17.69 22.64
C GLU A 90 -8.15 -16.93 21.44
N LEU A 91 -8.20 -17.58 20.27
CA LEU A 91 -8.81 -17.02 19.08
C LEU A 91 -10.30 -16.71 19.29
N ALA A 92 -11.03 -17.58 20.00
CA ALA A 92 -12.44 -17.33 20.35
C ALA A 92 -12.62 -16.09 21.25
N ARG A 93 -11.72 -15.89 22.22
CA ARG A 93 -11.72 -14.67 23.04
C ARG A 93 -11.43 -13.42 22.23
N GLN A 94 -10.45 -13.46 21.32
CA GLN A 94 -10.14 -12.36 20.44
C GLN A 94 -11.31 -12.02 19.51
N VAL A 95 -11.96 -13.03 18.95
CA VAL A 95 -13.17 -12.86 18.12
C VAL A 95 -14.32 -12.26 18.93
N MET A 96 -14.49 -12.67 20.18
CA MET A 96 -15.51 -12.07 21.07
C MET A 96 -15.23 -10.58 21.31
N GLU A 97 -13.99 -10.20 21.64
CA GLU A 97 -13.60 -8.80 21.81
C GLU A 97 -13.82 -7.97 20.54
N GLN A 98 -13.53 -8.55 19.39
CA GLN A 98 -13.80 -7.92 18.11
C GLN A 98 -15.30 -7.66 17.91
N LEU A 99 -16.16 -8.66 18.18
CA LEU A 99 -17.62 -8.51 18.08
C LEU A 99 -18.16 -7.46 19.04
N ILE A 100 -17.60 -7.39 20.26
CA ILE A 100 -17.93 -6.35 21.24
C ILE A 100 -17.60 -4.96 20.67
N GLY A 101 -16.39 -4.78 20.14
CA GLY A 101 -15.97 -3.54 19.51
C GLY A 101 -16.86 -3.14 18.32
N GLU A 102 -17.16 -4.09 17.42
CA GLU A 102 -18.05 -3.87 16.28
C GLU A 102 -19.46 -3.42 16.72
N LYS A 103 -20.03 -4.06 17.74
CA LYS A 103 -21.36 -3.66 18.27
C LYS A 103 -21.34 -2.26 18.85
N ALA A 104 -20.31 -1.93 19.65
CA ALA A 104 -20.17 -0.60 20.20
C ALA A 104 -20.06 0.47 19.10
N GLN A 105 -19.25 0.22 18.06
CA GLN A 105 -19.11 1.12 16.91
C GLN A 105 -20.41 1.32 16.15
N LEU A 106 -21.18 0.26 15.94
CA LEU A 106 -22.49 0.36 15.27
C LEU A 106 -23.50 1.18 16.08
N GLN A 107 -23.53 1.00 17.40
CA GLN A 107 -24.37 1.78 18.30
C GLN A 107 -24.01 3.26 18.29
N ASP A 108 -22.72 3.59 18.46
CA ASP A 108 -22.21 4.97 18.40
C ASP A 108 -22.52 5.61 17.03
N SER A 109 -22.34 4.86 15.95
CA SER A 109 -22.66 5.33 14.59
C SER A 109 -24.14 5.73 14.45
N MET A 110 -25.05 4.95 15.05
CA MET A 110 -26.47 5.27 15.07
C MET A 110 -26.78 6.47 15.97
N GLU A 111 -26.09 6.64 17.10
CA GLU A 111 -26.20 7.81 17.96
C GLU A 111 -25.70 9.08 17.26
N LEU A 112 -24.67 8.98 16.44
CA LEU A 112 -24.19 10.05 15.56
C LEU A 112 -25.17 10.43 14.43
N GLY A 113 -26.34 9.76 14.36
CA GLY A 113 -27.38 10.02 13.38
C GLY A 113 -27.15 9.36 12.02
N LEU A 114 -26.10 8.54 11.87
CA LEU A 114 -25.87 7.83 10.61
C LEU A 114 -26.94 6.74 10.42
N ARG A 115 -27.45 6.62 9.20
CA ARG A 115 -28.48 5.64 8.83
C ARG A 115 -28.20 5.11 7.43
N VAL A 116 -28.59 3.89 7.19
CA VAL A 116 -28.59 3.26 5.86
C VAL A 116 -30.04 3.02 5.49
N ASP A 117 -30.51 3.72 4.46
CA ASP A 117 -31.84 3.54 3.92
C ASP A 117 -31.95 2.27 3.05
N ASP A 118 -33.17 1.85 2.78
CA ASP A 118 -33.40 0.62 2.02
C ASP A 118 -32.98 0.76 0.55
N VAL A 119 -32.97 1.98 -0.01
CA VAL A 119 -32.49 2.23 -1.37
C VAL A 119 -30.98 2.00 -1.46
N SER A 120 -30.22 2.55 -0.52
CA SER A 120 -28.75 2.32 -0.43
C SER A 120 -28.44 0.83 -0.23
N LEU A 121 -29.24 0.13 0.57
CA LEU A 121 -29.08 -1.31 0.80
C LEU A 121 -29.35 -2.11 -0.48
N GLU A 122 -30.43 -1.81 -1.21
CA GLU A 122 -30.76 -2.48 -2.47
C GLU A 122 -29.71 -2.22 -3.55
N GLN A 123 -29.20 -0.99 -3.64
CA GLN A 123 -28.08 -0.66 -4.55
C GLN A 123 -26.83 -1.48 -4.23
N ALA A 124 -26.51 -1.68 -2.96
CA ALA A 124 -25.40 -2.54 -2.56
C ALA A 124 -25.63 -4.02 -2.91
N GLU A 125 -26.86 -4.54 -2.70
CA GLU A 125 -27.23 -5.89 -3.15
C GLU A 125 -27.10 -6.03 -4.69
N LEU A 126 -27.55 -5.02 -5.45
CA LEU A 126 -27.41 -4.99 -6.91
C LEU A 126 -25.95 -4.99 -7.35
N ALA A 127 -25.12 -4.20 -6.69
CA ALA A 127 -23.69 -4.15 -6.99
C ALA A 127 -23.01 -5.52 -6.74
N ILE A 128 -23.35 -6.20 -5.64
CA ILE A 128 -22.83 -7.54 -5.34
C ILE A 128 -23.33 -8.55 -6.37
N ALA A 129 -24.61 -8.49 -6.76
CA ALA A 129 -25.17 -9.38 -7.78
C ALA A 129 -24.49 -9.18 -9.15
N ALA A 130 -24.28 -7.92 -9.56
CA ALA A 130 -23.57 -7.58 -10.80
C ALA A 130 -22.12 -8.07 -10.80
N GLN A 131 -21.39 -7.94 -9.68
CA GLN A 131 -20.04 -8.44 -9.51
C GLN A 131 -19.98 -9.97 -9.65
N ASN A 132 -21.02 -10.68 -9.20
CA ASN A 132 -21.17 -12.12 -9.37
C ASN A 132 -21.83 -12.52 -10.71
N GLN A 133 -22.05 -11.57 -11.63
CA GLN A 133 -22.61 -11.77 -12.95
C GLN A 133 -24.00 -12.45 -12.94
N VAL A 134 -24.82 -12.13 -11.96
CA VAL A 134 -26.18 -12.66 -11.81
C VAL A 134 -27.21 -11.53 -11.58
N SER A 135 -28.49 -11.83 -11.83
CA SER A 135 -29.56 -10.91 -11.43
C SER A 135 -29.72 -10.87 -9.90
N LEU A 136 -30.30 -9.81 -9.36
CA LEU A 136 -30.58 -9.68 -7.93
C LEU A 136 -31.46 -10.83 -7.40
N GLU A 137 -32.44 -11.26 -8.19
CA GLU A 137 -33.30 -12.39 -7.82
C GLU A 137 -32.53 -13.72 -7.75
N GLU A 138 -31.64 -13.96 -8.73
CA GLU A 138 -30.79 -15.13 -8.75
C GLU A 138 -29.78 -15.09 -7.59
N PHE A 139 -29.22 -13.92 -7.31
CA PHE A 139 -28.33 -13.72 -6.16
C PHE A 139 -29.02 -14.08 -4.84
N ARG A 140 -30.24 -13.53 -4.61
CA ARG A 140 -31.04 -13.83 -3.41
C ARG A 140 -31.39 -15.31 -3.30
N ARG A 141 -31.72 -15.97 -4.42
CA ARG A 141 -31.97 -17.42 -4.46
C ARG A 141 -30.73 -18.23 -4.07
N ARG A 142 -29.55 -17.84 -4.57
CA ARG A 142 -28.28 -18.51 -4.23
C ARG A 142 -27.92 -18.35 -2.75
N VAL A 143 -28.10 -17.16 -2.18
CA VAL A 143 -27.91 -16.90 -0.75
C VAL A 143 -28.82 -17.83 0.08
N ALA A 144 -30.10 -17.91 -0.26
CA ALA A 144 -31.05 -18.79 0.43
C ALA A 144 -30.73 -20.28 0.23
N ALA A 145 -30.30 -20.71 -0.98
CA ALA A 145 -29.89 -22.08 -1.26
C ALA A 145 -28.65 -22.54 -0.47
N GLN A 146 -27.80 -21.61 -0.06
CA GLN A 146 -26.66 -21.86 0.82
C GLN A 146 -27.05 -21.95 2.31
N GLY A 147 -28.34 -21.86 2.62
CA GLY A 147 -28.86 -21.91 3.99
C GLY A 147 -28.65 -20.61 4.77
N LEU A 148 -28.30 -19.51 4.09
CA LEU A 148 -28.16 -18.19 4.72
C LEU A 148 -29.51 -17.49 4.78
N ASP A 149 -29.85 -16.93 5.95
CA ASP A 149 -31.03 -16.09 6.12
C ASP A 149 -30.80 -14.74 5.42
N LEU A 150 -31.71 -14.40 4.50
CA LEU A 150 -31.65 -13.14 3.73
C LEU A 150 -31.74 -11.89 4.62
N ASN A 151 -32.51 -11.92 5.70
CA ASN A 151 -32.60 -10.79 6.61
C ASN A 151 -31.30 -10.62 7.37
N ARG A 152 -30.68 -11.71 7.78
CA ARG A 152 -29.38 -11.68 8.42
C ARG A 152 -28.30 -11.14 7.46
N PHE A 153 -28.31 -11.58 6.20
CA PHE A 153 -27.41 -11.04 5.16
C PHE A 153 -27.63 -9.53 4.97
N LYS A 154 -28.87 -9.07 4.87
CA LYS A 154 -29.22 -7.66 4.73
C LYS A 154 -28.77 -6.82 5.94
N ASN A 155 -28.92 -7.35 7.14
CA ASN A 155 -28.45 -6.68 8.35
C ASN A 155 -26.93 -6.55 8.39
N GLU A 156 -26.22 -7.61 8.03
CA GLU A 156 -24.76 -7.57 7.91
C GLU A 156 -24.29 -6.54 6.88
N LEU A 157 -24.94 -6.53 5.70
CA LEU A 157 -24.66 -5.53 4.66
C LEU A 157 -24.96 -4.10 5.13
N ARG A 158 -26.08 -3.92 5.86
CA ARG A 158 -26.43 -2.62 6.46
C ARG A 158 -25.36 -2.15 7.45
N ASN A 159 -24.86 -3.05 8.28
CA ASN A 159 -23.78 -2.76 9.24
C ASN A 159 -22.49 -2.34 8.52
N GLN A 160 -22.10 -3.06 7.46
CA GLN A 160 -20.93 -2.70 6.65
C GLN A 160 -21.09 -1.33 5.99
N LEU A 161 -22.27 -1.03 5.45
CA LEU A 161 -22.56 0.28 4.86
C LEU A 161 -22.55 1.39 5.92
N LEU A 162 -22.99 1.12 7.14
CA LEU A 162 -22.96 2.08 8.23
C LEU A 162 -21.52 2.42 8.63
N LEU A 163 -20.65 1.42 8.80
CA LEU A 163 -19.23 1.65 9.09
C LEU A 163 -18.52 2.35 7.93
N ARG A 164 -18.90 2.07 6.67
CA ARG A 164 -18.41 2.83 5.52
C ARG A 164 -18.77 4.31 5.61
N LYS A 165 -20.01 4.65 5.99
CA LYS A 165 -20.44 6.04 6.21
C LYS A 165 -19.61 6.74 7.30
N VAL A 166 -19.20 6.02 8.35
CA VAL A 166 -18.26 6.56 9.35
C VAL A 166 -16.93 6.93 8.69
N ARG A 167 -16.37 6.01 7.89
CA ARG A 167 -15.11 6.26 7.18
C ARG A 167 -15.21 7.46 6.22
N GLU A 168 -16.29 7.55 5.47
CA GLU A 168 -16.57 8.68 4.57
C GLU A 168 -16.59 10.00 5.34
N ARG A 169 -17.30 10.04 6.48
CA ARG A 169 -17.37 11.20 7.36
C ARG A 169 -16.00 11.60 7.90
N GLU A 170 -15.21 10.65 8.38
CA GLU A 170 -13.85 10.94 8.86
C GLU A 170 -12.93 11.39 7.72
N THR A 171 -13.05 10.79 6.54
CA THR A 171 -12.32 11.22 5.33
C THR A 171 -12.64 12.67 4.95
N GLU A 172 -13.89 13.12 5.10
CA GLU A 172 -14.27 14.50 4.84
C GLU A 172 -13.73 15.48 5.89
N ARG A 173 -13.51 15.05 7.11
CA ARG A 173 -13.02 15.87 8.23
C ARG A 173 -11.51 16.04 8.22
N VAL A 174 -10.79 15.01 7.78
CA VAL A 174 -9.34 14.99 7.77
C VAL A 174 -8.79 16.04 6.80
N ARG A 175 -7.85 16.83 7.26
CA ARG A 175 -7.10 17.81 6.47
C ARG A 175 -5.61 17.54 6.60
N VAL A 176 -4.92 17.64 5.47
CA VAL A 176 -3.46 17.57 5.39
C VAL A 176 -2.95 18.95 5.01
N SER A 177 -2.12 19.53 5.86
CA SER A 177 -1.51 20.84 5.61
C SER A 177 -0.29 20.74 4.69
N ASN A 178 0.04 21.83 4.01
CA ASN A 178 1.26 21.92 3.22
C ASN A 178 2.52 21.68 4.06
N ALA A 179 2.53 22.10 5.33
CA ALA A 179 3.67 21.89 6.22
C ALA A 179 3.93 20.40 6.49
N GLU A 180 2.88 19.59 6.65
CA GLU A 180 2.99 18.15 6.83
C GLU A 180 3.50 17.45 5.56
N ILE A 181 3.00 17.87 4.39
CA ILE A 181 3.47 17.36 3.10
C ILE A 181 4.97 17.61 2.96
N GLU A 182 5.42 18.86 3.20
CA GLU A 182 6.84 19.22 3.10
C GLU A 182 7.71 18.50 4.15
N ALA A 183 7.18 18.33 5.36
CA ALA A 183 7.89 17.57 6.40
C ALA A 183 8.08 16.11 6.00
N HIS A 184 7.05 15.47 5.44
CA HIS A 184 7.11 14.09 5.00
C HIS A 184 8.05 13.91 3.80
N ILE A 185 8.01 14.83 2.82
CA ILE A 185 8.95 14.84 1.69
C ILE A 185 10.40 14.96 2.20
N ARG A 186 10.66 15.86 3.16
CA ARG A 186 12.01 15.98 3.77
C ARG A 186 12.42 14.70 4.48
N GLU A 187 11.52 14.03 5.19
CA GLU A 187 11.80 12.76 5.85
C GLU A 187 12.12 11.65 4.85
N LEU A 188 11.36 11.53 3.76
CA LEU A 188 11.64 10.56 2.69
C LEU A 188 13.01 10.80 2.07
N ASN A 189 13.39 12.07 1.86
CA ASN A 189 14.72 12.45 1.36
C ASN A 189 15.83 12.09 2.37
N ALA A 190 15.60 12.31 3.66
CA ALA A 190 16.58 12.02 4.71
C ALA A 190 16.81 10.51 4.94
N ARG A 191 15.83 9.66 4.63
CA ARG A 191 15.94 8.19 4.75
C ARG A 191 16.84 7.55 3.70
N ASN A 192 17.23 8.29 2.65
CA ASN A 192 18.12 7.81 1.59
C ASN A 192 19.41 8.67 1.51
N PRO A 193 20.27 8.65 2.53
CA PRO A 193 21.48 9.45 2.56
C PRO A 193 22.45 9.10 1.42
N GLU A 194 22.38 7.87 0.89
CA GLU A 194 23.25 7.40 -0.20
C GLU A 194 23.04 8.16 -1.53
N ARG A 195 21.90 8.83 -1.69
CA ARG A 195 21.60 9.66 -2.86
C ARG A 195 21.99 11.12 -2.70
N ALA A 196 22.42 11.52 -1.50
CA ALA A 196 22.98 12.84 -1.32
C ALA A 196 24.23 12.99 -2.18
N GLU A 197 24.36 14.11 -2.86
CA GLU A 197 25.60 14.50 -3.48
C GLU A 197 26.43 15.29 -2.48
N VAL A 198 27.70 14.98 -2.43
CA VAL A 198 28.66 15.67 -1.58
C VAL A 198 29.86 16.09 -2.40
N GLN A 199 30.37 17.25 -2.14
CA GLN A 199 31.65 17.71 -2.62
C GLN A 199 32.64 17.58 -1.49
N LEU A 200 33.67 16.74 -1.69
CA LEU A 200 34.70 16.48 -0.69
C LEU A 200 36.05 16.97 -1.17
N GLY A 201 36.74 17.66 -0.29
CA GLY A 201 38.18 17.84 -0.37
C GLY A 201 38.89 16.64 0.26
N HIS A 202 39.97 16.21 -0.32
CA HIS A 202 40.75 15.02 0.09
C HIS A 202 42.24 15.28 0.14
N VAL A 203 42.88 14.87 1.24
CA VAL A 203 44.32 14.76 1.38
C VAL A 203 44.68 13.33 1.75
N LEU A 204 45.55 12.71 0.99
CA LEU A 204 46.11 11.39 1.26
C LEU A 204 47.57 11.51 1.70
N ILE A 205 47.90 10.96 2.83
CA ILE A 205 49.28 10.71 3.24
C ILE A 205 49.54 9.22 3.07
N LYS A 206 50.25 8.84 2.02
CA LYS A 206 50.52 7.43 1.72
C LYS A 206 51.37 6.78 2.80
N VAL A 207 51.05 5.54 3.13
CA VAL A 207 51.86 4.70 4.03
C VAL A 207 52.30 3.48 3.25
N PRO A 208 53.63 3.30 3.03
CA PRO A 208 54.17 2.11 2.37
C PRO A 208 53.76 0.83 3.10
N GLU A 209 53.47 -0.25 2.36
CA GLU A 209 53.01 -1.53 2.93
C GLU A 209 53.99 -2.10 3.99
N ASN A 210 55.30 -1.88 3.79
CA ASN A 210 56.34 -2.37 4.67
C ASN A 210 56.94 -1.27 5.59
N ALA A 211 56.18 -0.23 5.89
CA ALA A 211 56.64 0.87 6.74
C ALA A 211 56.86 0.39 8.18
N ALA A 212 58.02 0.76 8.74
CA ALA A 212 58.31 0.52 10.15
C ALA A 212 57.30 1.26 11.06
N PRO A 213 57.01 0.74 12.26
CA PRO A 213 56.01 1.35 13.17
C PRO A 213 56.27 2.83 13.46
N ASP A 214 57.51 3.24 13.56
CA ASP A 214 57.90 4.64 13.79
C ASP A 214 57.59 5.53 12.59
N ALA A 215 57.81 5.02 11.36
CA ALA A 215 57.44 5.72 10.15
C ALA A 215 55.93 5.88 10.04
N VAL A 216 55.14 4.84 10.40
CA VAL A 216 53.68 4.90 10.42
C VAL A 216 53.20 5.99 11.39
N ARG A 217 53.79 6.07 12.60
CA ARG A 217 53.47 7.12 13.58
C ARG A 217 53.81 8.51 13.07
N SER A 218 54.94 8.69 12.42
CA SER A 218 55.34 9.95 11.83
C SER A 218 54.38 10.41 10.73
N LEU A 219 53.93 9.49 9.84
CA LEU A 219 52.96 9.77 8.78
C LEU A 219 51.59 10.07 9.35
N GLN A 220 51.21 9.40 10.44
CA GLN A 220 49.97 9.73 11.17
C GLN A 220 50.03 11.15 11.76
N ALA A 221 51.14 11.52 12.39
CA ALA A 221 51.36 12.87 12.94
C ALA A 221 51.30 13.93 11.83
N LYS A 222 51.84 13.62 10.63
CA LYS A 222 51.72 14.48 9.45
C LYS A 222 50.25 14.67 9.02
N ALA A 223 49.46 13.59 8.99
CA ALA A 223 48.05 13.66 8.66
C ALA A 223 47.25 14.46 9.72
N GLN A 224 47.58 14.27 11.01
CA GLN A 224 47.00 15.04 12.10
C GLN A 224 47.28 16.53 11.98
N LEU A 225 48.53 16.90 11.67
CA LEU A 225 48.91 18.29 11.43
C LEU A 225 48.08 18.93 10.31
N VAL A 226 47.83 18.19 9.23
CA VAL A 226 46.96 18.66 8.12
C VAL A 226 45.52 18.86 8.60
N ALA A 227 44.99 17.90 9.35
CA ALA A 227 43.62 18.01 9.90
C ALA A 227 43.48 19.22 10.84
N ASP A 228 44.47 19.41 11.73
CA ASP A 228 44.46 20.53 12.68
C ASP A 228 44.56 21.89 11.98
N LYS A 229 45.46 22.01 10.98
CA LYS A 229 45.56 23.22 10.16
C LYS A 229 44.26 23.51 9.41
N ALA A 230 43.62 22.50 8.82
CA ALA A 230 42.36 22.64 8.12
C ALA A 230 41.22 23.04 9.06
N LYS A 231 41.13 22.45 10.26
CA LYS A 231 40.16 22.81 11.30
C LYS A 231 40.37 24.21 11.85
N ALA A 232 41.64 24.69 11.89
CA ALA A 232 41.94 26.05 12.26
C ALA A 232 41.62 27.10 11.18
N GLY A 233 41.01 26.69 10.06
CA GLY A 233 40.59 27.59 8.97
C GLY A 233 41.62 27.74 7.86
N GLY A 234 42.66 26.90 7.84
CA GLY A 234 43.63 26.88 6.72
C GLY A 234 43.00 26.54 5.39
N ASP A 235 43.50 27.14 4.31
CA ASP A 235 43.01 26.83 2.96
C ASP A 235 43.26 25.36 2.58
N PHE A 236 42.19 24.56 2.49
CA PHE A 236 42.29 23.11 2.28
C PHE A 236 42.91 22.79 0.92
N ALA A 237 42.64 23.58 -0.09
CA ALA A 237 43.24 23.35 -1.40
C ALA A 237 44.75 23.55 -1.40
N THR A 238 45.28 24.51 -0.64
CA THR A 238 46.71 24.74 -0.44
C THR A 238 47.32 23.59 0.36
N LEU A 239 46.65 23.14 1.44
CA LEU A 239 47.11 21.97 2.21
C LEU A 239 47.13 20.70 1.36
N ALA A 240 46.14 20.51 0.48
CA ALA A 240 46.15 19.36 -0.46
C ALA A 240 47.32 19.40 -1.42
N ARG A 241 47.64 20.57 -1.99
CA ARG A 241 48.83 20.73 -2.88
C ARG A 241 50.15 20.48 -2.17
N GLU A 242 50.24 20.88 -0.89
CA GLU A 242 51.50 20.79 -0.11
C GLU A 242 51.73 19.40 0.47
N TYR A 243 50.68 18.72 0.92
CA TYR A 243 50.77 17.51 1.72
C TYR A 243 50.25 16.24 1.08
N SER A 244 49.36 16.34 0.07
CA SER A 244 48.65 15.18 -0.48
C SER A 244 49.55 14.38 -1.45
N ASP A 245 49.60 13.07 -1.22
CA ASP A 245 50.17 12.10 -2.18
C ASP A 245 49.16 11.57 -3.18
N ALA A 246 47.92 12.05 -3.15
CA ALA A 246 46.89 11.67 -4.09
C ALA A 246 46.98 12.49 -5.40
N PRO A 247 46.62 11.92 -6.56
CA PRO A 247 46.67 12.63 -7.83
C PRO A 247 45.92 13.96 -7.84
N GLU A 248 44.72 13.99 -7.24
CA GLU A 248 43.86 15.18 -7.11
C GLU A 248 44.46 16.26 -6.19
N GLY A 249 45.49 15.93 -5.38
CA GLY A 249 46.16 16.89 -4.53
C GLY A 249 46.77 18.07 -5.31
N VAL A 250 47.27 17.85 -6.53
CA VAL A 250 47.80 18.89 -7.41
C VAL A 250 46.76 19.94 -7.79
N GLU A 251 45.50 19.51 -7.94
CA GLU A 251 44.36 20.37 -8.25
C GLU A 251 43.67 20.92 -7.00
N GLY A 252 44.24 20.72 -5.81
CA GLY A 252 43.67 21.18 -4.54
C GLY A 252 42.81 20.13 -3.84
N GLY A 253 42.84 18.88 -4.27
CA GLY A 253 42.25 17.74 -3.58
C GLY A 253 40.70 17.61 -3.69
N SER A 254 40.04 18.39 -4.54
CA SER A 254 38.57 18.29 -4.66
C SER A 254 38.17 17.11 -5.53
N PHE A 255 37.20 16.30 -5.05
CA PHE A 255 36.57 15.24 -5.86
C PHE A 255 35.47 15.76 -6.76
N GLY A 256 35.08 17.05 -6.65
CA GLY A 256 33.87 17.57 -7.25
C GLY A 256 32.63 16.92 -6.64
N TRP A 257 31.47 17.15 -7.29
CA TRP A 257 30.22 16.55 -6.85
C TRP A 257 30.18 15.03 -7.09
N ARG A 258 29.92 14.26 -6.06
CA ARG A 258 29.79 12.80 -6.11
C ARG A 258 28.57 12.34 -5.33
N HIS A 259 27.83 11.38 -5.86
CA HIS A 259 26.83 10.66 -5.08
C HIS A 259 27.52 9.90 -3.93
N MET A 260 26.96 9.97 -2.72
CA MET A 260 27.54 9.29 -1.57
C MET A 260 27.69 7.77 -1.81
N ALA A 261 26.80 7.15 -2.58
CA ALA A 261 26.89 5.75 -2.99
C ALA A 261 28.15 5.43 -3.86
N GLN A 262 28.75 6.42 -4.51
CA GLN A 262 29.94 6.25 -5.35
C GLN A 262 31.26 6.45 -4.57
N LEU A 263 31.16 6.88 -3.31
CA LEU A 263 32.32 7.08 -2.45
C LEU A 263 32.65 5.80 -1.67
N PRO A 264 33.91 5.58 -1.31
CA PRO A 264 34.29 4.51 -0.40
C PRO A 264 33.46 4.60 0.90
N SER A 265 32.99 3.48 1.42
CA SER A 265 32.18 3.43 2.65
C SER A 265 32.86 4.10 3.84
N LEU A 266 34.19 4.00 3.92
CA LEU A 266 35.03 4.67 4.91
C LEU A 266 34.88 6.20 4.87
N PHE A 267 34.80 6.80 3.67
CA PHE A 267 34.63 8.25 3.49
C PHE A 267 33.22 8.68 3.85
N VAL A 268 32.22 7.90 3.44
CA VAL A 268 30.82 8.13 3.81
C VAL A 268 30.66 8.15 5.33
N GLN A 269 31.15 7.14 6.02
CA GLN A 269 31.09 7.04 7.49
C GLN A 269 31.79 8.20 8.19
N ALA A 270 32.99 8.58 7.72
CA ALA A 270 33.75 9.65 8.33
C ALA A 270 33.13 11.05 8.12
N THR A 271 32.39 11.27 7.05
CA THR A 271 31.86 12.59 6.69
C THR A 271 30.36 12.74 6.96
N MET A 272 29.62 11.65 7.20
CA MET A 272 28.15 11.66 7.32
C MET A 272 27.66 12.64 8.40
N ALA A 273 28.29 12.68 9.56
CA ALA A 273 27.89 13.52 10.69
C ALA A 273 28.50 14.93 10.67
N LEU A 274 29.40 15.23 9.69
CA LEU A 274 30.04 16.52 9.63
C LEU A 274 29.18 17.56 8.92
N PRO A 275 29.14 18.81 9.41
CA PRO A 275 28.53 19.93 8.69
C PRO A 275 29.38 20.31 7.46
N VAL A 276 28.79 21.13 6.57
CA VAL A 276 29.55 21.80 5.50
C VAL A 276 30.65 22.63 6.12
N GLY A 277 31.88 22.54 5.60
CA GLY A 277 33.10 23.10 6.15
C GLY A 277 33.81 22.21 7.16
N GLY A 278 33.15 21.14 7.63
CA GLY A 278 33.73 20.20 8.61
C GLY A 278 34.85 19.36 8.04
N VAL A 279 35.86 19.10 8.89
CA VAL A 279 37.09 18.31 8.55
C VAL A 279 37.17 17.11 9.47
N THR A 280 37.48 15.93 8.88
CA THR A 280 37.63 14.68 9.64
C THR A 280 38.89 14.67 10.47
N GLU A 281 38.94 13.81 11.48
CA GLU A 281 40.20 13.27 11.97
C GLU A 281 40.85 12.41 10.87
N PRO A 282 42.18 12.16 10.93
CA PRO A 282 42.81 11.26 9.98
C PRO A 282 42.21 9.86 10.01
N VAL A 283 41.72 9.40 8.86
CA VAL A 283 41.08 8.10 8.69
C VAL A 283 42.05 7.13 8.02
N ARG A 284 42.24 5.95 8.60
CA ARG A 284 43.19 4.95 8.10
C ARG A 284 42.56 4.03 7.05
N SER A 285 43.24 3.88 5.91
CA SER A 285 42.97 2.86 4.91
C SER A 285 44.23 2.07 4.54
N PRO A 286 44.14 1.00 3.72
CA PRO A 286 45.35 0.34 3.18
C PRO A 286 46.27 1.28 2.41
N ALA A 287 45.74 2.31 1.75
CA ALA A 287 46.54 3.28 0.98
C ALA A 287 47.32 4.28 1.86
N GLY A 288 46.81 4.57 3.06
CA GLY A 288 47.43 5.58 3.92
C GLY A 288 46.43 6.22 4.88
N TRP A 289 46.73 7.44 5.30
CA TRP A 289 45.91 8.30 6.11
C TRP A 289 45.19 9.31 5.24
N HIS A 290 43.88 9.42 5.43
CA HIS A 290 43.01 10.33 4.69
C HIS A 290 42.49 11.44 5.60
N VAL A 291 42.58 12.68 5.17
CA VAL A 291 41.86 13.80 5.76
C VAL A 291 40.84 14.30 4.75
N LEU A 292 39.60 14.37 5.18
CA LEU A 292 38.47 14.78 4.30
C LEU A 292 37.87 16.07 4.84
N LYS A 293 37.43 16.94 3.93
CA LYS A 293 36.64 18.13 4.24
C LYS A 293 35.34 18.08 3.47
N VAL A 294 34.24 18.33 4.12
CA VAL A 294 32.94 18.53 3.44
C VAL A 294 32.94 19.94 2.88
N GLU A 295 33.14 20.09 1.57
CA GLU A 295 33.13 21.40 0.91
C GLU A 295 31.71 21.91 0.73
N ASP A 296 30.82 21.01 0.26
CA ASP A 296 29.39 21.30 0.11
C ASP A 296 28.59 19.99 0.13
N ARG A 297 27.28 20.10 0.38
CA ARG A 297 26.37 18.96 0.40
C ARG A 297 25.02 19.33 -0.17
N LYS A 298 24.58 18.62 -1.19
CA LYS A 298 23.21 18.65 -1.65
C LYS A 298 22.45 17.51 -0.99
N GLN A 299 21.33 17.83 -0.36
CA GLN A 299 20.42 16.78 0.08
C GLN A 299 20.03 15.97 -1.16
N GLY A 300 20.13 14.65 -1.05
CA GLY A 300 19.66 13.77 -2.12
C GLY A 300 18.23 14.16 -2.44
N THR A 301 17.95 14.39 -3.71
CA THR A 301 16.56 14.46 -4.16
C THR A 301 15.89 13.14 -3.78
N ALA A 302 14.63 13.19 -3.32
CA ALA A 302 13.82 11.99 -3.14
C ALA A 302 14.03 11.08 -4.36
N PRO A 303 13.94 9.75 -4.21
CA PRO A 303 13.83 8.91 -5.39
C PRO A 303 12.81 9.58 -6.29
N GLU A 304 13.21 9.84 -7.53
CA GLU A 304 12.25 10.28 -8.52
C GLU A 304 11.13 9.25 -8.46
N LEU A 305 10.02 9.64 -7.84
CA LEU A 305 8.85 8.79 -7.82
C LEU A 305 8.44 8.65 -9.28
N MET A 306 8.56 7.43 -9.78
CA MET A 306 8.21 7.12 -11.15
C MET A 306 6.71 6.88 -11.23
N LEU A 307 6.10 7.39 -12.27
CA LEU A 307 4.70 7.17 -12.59
C LEU A 307 4.63 6.27 -13.80
N ALA A 308 3.97 5.12 -13.65
CA ALA A 308 3.66 4.28 -14.79
C ALA A 308 2.58 4.95 -15.64
N GLN A 309 2.89 5.25 -16.89
CA GLN A 309 1.93 5.72 -17.88
C GLN A 309 1.62 4.61 -18.87
N SER A 310 0.36 4.48 -19.24
CA SER A 310 -0.12 3.53 -20.23
C SER A 310 -0.53 4.28 -21.51
N HIS A 311 -0.10 3.81 -22.67
CA HIS A 311 -0.63 4.25 -23.95
C HIS A 311 -1.67 3.23 -24.40
N ALA A 312 -2.93 3.63 -24.46
CA ALA A 312 -4.04 2.74 -24.74
C ALA A 312 -4.92 3.27 -25.88
N SER A 313 -5.63 2.35 -26.50
CA SER A 313 -6.71 2.65 -27.43
C SER A 313 -7.97 1.90 -27.01
N HIS A 314 -9.14 2.44 -27.30
CA HIS A 314 -10.39 1.74 -27.03
C HIS A 314 -11.44 1.88 -28.12
N ILE A 315 -12.39 0.95 -28.12
CA ILE A 315 -13.64 1.01 -28.90
C ILE A 315 -14.80 1.02 -27.90
N LEU A 316 -15.64 2.05 -27.95
CA LEU A 316 -16.82 2.18 -27.09
C LEU A 316 -18.09 1.95 -27.90
N LEU A 317 -18.97 1.09 -27.43
CA LEU A 317 -20.35 0.96 -27.86
C LEU A 317 -21.29 1.32 -26.70
N ARG A 318 -22.22 2.24 -26.94
CA ARG A 318 -23.22 2.64 -25.93
C ARG A 318 -24.51 1.88 -26.16
N PRO A 319 -24.93 1.03 -25.20
CA PRO A 319 -26.26 0.38 -25.27
C PRO A 319 -27.38 1.41 -25.34
N ASP A 320 -28.33 1.14 -26.21
CA ASP A 320 -29.54 1.95 -26.41
C ASP A 320 -30.75 1.04 -26.75
N THR A 321 -31.87 1.63 -27.22
CA THR A 321 -33.08 0.89 -27.58
C THR A 321 -32.89 -0.08 -28.78
N GLN A 322 -31.84 0.12 -29.59
CA GLN A 322 -31.52 -0.70 -30.77
C GLN A 322 -30.33 -1.66 -30.51
N LEU A 323 -29.47 -1.34 -29.56
CA LEU A 323 -28.29 -2.11 -29.22
C LEU A 323 -28.33 -2.48 -27.75
N SER A 324 -28.76 -3.70 -27.41
CA SER A 324 -28.68 -4.17 -26.03
C SER A 324 -27.21 -4.32 -25.55
N GLN A 325 -26.99 -4.27 -24.25
CA GLN A 325 -25.67 -4.47 -23.66
C GLN A 325 -25.05 -5.82 -24.08
N GLU A 326 -25.84 -6.88 -24.12
CA GLU A 326 -25.40 -8.21 -24.56
C GLU A 326 -25.00 -8.24 -26.03
N ALA A 327 -25.78 -7.55 -26.89
CA ALA A 327 -25.41 -7.41 -28.29
C ALA A 327 -24.15 -6.58 -28.50
N ALA A 328 -23.92 -5.55 -27.67
CA ALA A 328 -22.69 -4.76 -27.69
C ALA A 328 -21.46 -5.59 -27.26
N LEU A 329 -21.57 -6.38 -26.19
CA LEU A 329 -20.54 -7.34 -25.77
C LEU A 329 -20.19 -8.32 -26.86
N THR A 330 -21.20 -8.96 -27.47
CA THR A 330 -21.01 -9.91 -28.59
C THR A 330 -20.33 -9.26 -29.78
N ARG A 331 -20.74 -8.04 -30.14
CA ARG A 331 -20.15 -7.29 -31.26
C ARG A 331 -18.69 -6.94 -31.01
N LEU A 332 -18.33 -6.47 -29.81
CA LEU A 332 -16.94 -6.18 -29.46
C LEU A 332 -16.09 -7.44 -29.35
N ALA A 333 -16.64 -8.57 -28.91
CA ALA A 333 -15.97 -9.86 -28.95
C ALA A 333 -15.63 -10.28 -30.39
N ALA A 334 -16.58 -10.10 -31.33
CA ALA A 334 -16.33 -10.35 -32.76
C ALA A 334 -15.25 -9.41 -33.34
N TYR A 335 -15.21 -8.13 -32.93
CA TYR A 335 -14.16 -7.21 -33.35
C TYR A 335 -12.80 -7.62 -32.81
N ARG A 336 -12.73 -8.01 -31.54
CA ARG A 336 -11.51 -8.57 -30.94
C ARG A 336 -11.00 -9.76 -31.73
N ASP A 337 -11.86 -10.70 -32.10
CA ASP A 337 -11.49 -11.89 -32.87
C ASP A 337 -10.98 -11.53 -34.26
N GLN A 338 -11.57 -10.55 -34.94
CA GLN A 338 -11.11 -10.05 -36.23
C GLN A 338 -9.70 -9.46 -36.14
N VAL A 339 -9.44 -8.66 -35.10
CA VAL A 339 -8.11 -8.07 -34.86
C VAL A 339 -7.09 -9.16 -34.58
N LEU A 340 -7.39 -10.12 -33.69
CA LEU A 340 -6.48 -11.21 -33.34
C LEU A 340 -6.15 -12.12 -34.53
N LYS A 341 -7.09 -12.28 -35.46
CA LYS A 341 -6.89 -13.05 -36.71
C LYS A 341 -6.24 -12.22 -37.85
N GLY A 342 -5.94 -10.94 -37.61
CA GLY A 342 -5.39 -10.05 -38.64
C GLY A 342 -6.37 -9.72 -39.78
N GLN A 343 -7.67 -9.91 -39.57
CA GLN A 343 -8.72 -9.65 -40.58
C GLN A 343 -9.14 -8.18 -40.66
N ALA A 344 -8.91 -7.42 -39.56
CA ALA A 344 -9.18 -6.00 -39.50
C ALA A 344 -8.15 -5.33 -38.57
N SER A 345 -7.87 -4.05 -38.81
CA SER A 345 -7.08 -3.26 -37.84
C SER A 345 -7.99 -2.74 -36.71
N PHE A 346 -7.44 -2.63 -35.52
CA PHE A 346 -8.16 -2.06 -34.38
C PHE A 346 -8.59 -0.63 -34.66
N GLU A 347 -7.71 0.15 -35.26
CA GLU A 347 -7.93 1.54 -35.60
C GLU A 347 -9.06 1.74 -36.61
N ASP A 348 -9.17 0.86 -37.62
CA ASP A 348 -10.27 0.94 -38.60
C ASP A 348 -11.62 0.58 -37.97
N LEU A 349 -11.63 -0.42 -37.11
CA LEU A 349 -12.84 -0.77 -36.34
C LEU A 349 -13.24 0.37 -35.40
N ALA A 350 -12.29 1.01 -34.74
CA ALA A 350 -12.55 2.17 -33.88
C ALA A 350 -13.12 3.34 -34.68
N ARG A 351 -12.52 3.70 -35.82
CA ARG A 351 -13.02 4.79 -36.70
C ARG A 351 -14.43 4.55 -37.19
N ARG A 352 -14.79 3.29 -37.50
CA ARG A 352 -16.09 2.94 -38.07
C ARG A 352 -17.19 2.78 -37.04
N TYR A 353 -16.84 2.27 -35.87
CA TYR A 353 -17.87 1.75 -34.95
C TYR A 353 -17.81 2.34 -33.55
N SER A 354 -16.68 2.93 -33.14
CA SER A 354 -16.58 3.53 -31.80
C SER A 354 -17.45 4.78 -31.70
N GLN A 355 -18.17 4.87 -30.59
CA GLN A 355 -19.02 6.01 -30.22
C GLN A 355 -18.31 6.96 -29.25
N ASP A 356 -16.98 6.82 -29.13
CA ASP A 356 -16.12 7.70 -28.34
C ASP A 356 -15.54 8.83 -29.17
N GLY A 357 -15.17 9.94 -28.52
CA GLY A 357 -14.51 11.06 -29.19
C GLY A 357 -13.17 10.72 -29.83
N SER A 358 -12.48 9.69 -29.35
CA SER A 358 -11.23 9.18 -29.90
C SER A 358 -11.41 8.35 -31.19
N ALA A 359 -12.64 8.07 -31.62
CA ALA A 359 -12.94 7.23 -32.78
C ALA A 359 -12.19 7.71 -34.05
N SER A 360 -12.17 9.02 -34.32
CA SER A 360 -11.50 9.61 -35.47
C SER A 360 -9.97 9.38 -35.47
N ALA A 361 -9.38 9.29 -34.28
CA ALA A 361 -7.98 8.95 -34.06
C ALA A 361 -7.73 7.43 -33.99
N GLY A 362 -8.70 6.59 -34.39
CA GLY A 362 -8.55 5.13 -34.32
C GLY A 362 -8.72 4.58 -32.89
N GLY A 363 -9.39 5.32 -32.04
CA GLY A 363 -9.61 4.96 -30.63
C GLY A 363 -8.44 5.32 -29.72
N ASP A 364 -7.42 6.02 -30.20
CA ASP A 364 -6.22 6.37 -29.44
C ASP A 364 -6.55 7.36 -28.33
N LEU A 365 -6.16 7.01 -27.09
CA LEU A 365 -6.33 7.81 -25.87
C LEU A 365 -5.03 8.54 -25.46
N GLY A 366 -3.94 8.26 -26.19
CA GLY A 366 -2.61 8.78 -25.87
C GLY A 366 -2.02 8.17 -24.59
N TRP A 367 -1.03 8.85 -24.02
CA TRP A 367 -0.42 8.49 -22.76
C TRP A 367 -1.28 8.95 -21.58
N VAL A 368 -1.68 8.03 -20.75
CA VAL A 368 -2.56 8.27 -19.61
C VAL A 368 -1.87 7.86 -18.32
N SER A 369 -2.14 8.63 -17.28
CA SER A 369 -1.66 8.35 -15.92
C SER A 369 -2.75 7.67 -15.10
N PRO A 370 -2.41 6.91 -14.05
CA PRO A 370 -3.39 6.34 -13.12
C PRO A 370 -4.36 7.39 -12.56
N GLY A 371 -5.62 7.03 -12.40
CA GLY A 371 -6.70 7.89 -11.91
C GLY A 371 -7.38 8.76 -12.98
N GLN A 372 -7.01 8.64 -14.25
CA GLN A 372 -7.65 9.39 -15.35
C GLN A 372 -8.91 8.73 -15.91
N PHE A 373 -9.08 7.44 -15.67
CA PHE A 373 -10.26 6.70 -16.11
C PHE A 373 -11.11 6.23 -14.93
N VAL A 374 -12.28 5.70 -15.25
CA VAL A 374 -13.11 5.04 -14.24
C VAL A 374 -12.44 3.75 -13.78
N PRO A 375 -12.62 3.38 -12.48
CA PRO A 375 -11.91 2.25 -11.90
C PRO A 375 -12.05 0.95 -12.68
N GLU A 376 -13.23 0.68 -13.23
CA GLU A 376 -13.51 -0.54 -13.99
C GLU A 376 -12.67 -0.60 -15.28
N PHE A 377 -12.47 0.55 -15.94
CA PHE A 377 -11.64 0.64 -17.14
C PHE A 377 -10.15 0.50 -16.79
N GLU A 378 -9.69 1.21 -15.75
CA GLU A 378 -8.30 1.13 -15.30
C GLU A 378 -7.91 -0.29 -14.88
N ALA A 379 -8.72 -0.95 -14.07
CA ALA A 379 -8.45 -2.31 -13.61
C ALA A 379 -8.23 -3.28 -14.76
N VAL A 380 -9.05 -3.18 -15.82
CA VAL A 380 -8.90 -4.02 -17.03
C VAL A 380 -7.65 -3.62 -17.82
N MET A 381 -7.41 -2.32 -18.02
CA MET A 381 -6.23 -1.82 -18.74
C MET A 381 -4.93 -2.22 -18.03
N ASP A 382 -4.90 -2.15 -16.70
CA ASP A 382 -3.72 -2.47 -15.89
C ASP A 382 -3.37 -3.96 -15.90
N ALA A 383 -4.36 -4.81 -16.07
CA ALA A 383 -4.15 -6.26 -16.20
C ALA A 383 -3.54 -6.69 -17.55
N LEU A 384 -3.61 -5.82 -18.58
CA LEU A 384 -3.10 -6.14 -19.93
C LEU A 384 -1.58 -6.04 -20.00
N GLN A 385 -0.98 -6.83 -20.88
CA GLN A 385 0.39 -6.64 -21.32
C GLN A 385 0.47 -5.73 -22.55
N PRO A 386 1.58 -5.02 -22.78
CA PRO A 386 1.78 -4.23 -24.01
C PRO A 386 1.50 -5.06 -25.28
N GLY A 387 0.66 -4.51 -26.16
CA GLY A 387 0.17 -5.16 -27.36
C GLY A 387 -1.10 -5.99 -27.20
N GLU A 388 -1.59 -6.22 -25.98
CA GLU A 388 -2.73 -7.07 -25.69
C GLU A 388 -4.08 -6.34 -25.82
N LEU A 389 -5.12 -7.14 -26.15
CA LEU A 389 -6.53 -6.73 -26.21
C LEU A 389 -7.29 -7.33 -25.03
N SER A 390 -8.07 -6.50 -24.35
CA SER A 390 -8.97 -6.96 -23.30
C SER A 390 -10.07 -7.91 -23.84
N GLN A 391 -10.77 -8.57 -22.92
CA GLN A 391 -12.15 -8.98 -23.22
C GLN A 391 -13.04 -7.74 -23.22
N PRO A 392 -14.19 -7.76 -23.94
CA PRO A 392 -15.17 -6.70 -23.82
C PRO A 392 -15.60 -6.52 -22.36
N MET A 393 -15.61 -5.28 -21.88
CA MET A 393 -15.96 -4.96 -20.49
C MET A 393 -17.03 -3.88 -20.44
N VAL A 394 -17.79 -3.84 -19.35
CA VAL A 394 -18.88 -2.87 -19.14
C VAL A 394 -18.42 -1.81 -18.15
N SER A 395 -18.69 -0.55 -18.47
CA SER A 395 -18.58 0.57 -17.54
C SER A 395 -19.86 1.40 -17.55
N ARG A 396 -19.93 2.43 -16.70
CA ARG A 396 -21.05 3.39 -16.70
C ARG A 396 -21.22 4.16 -18.03
N PHE A 397 -20.23 4.14 -18.91
CA PHE A 397 -20.28 4.83 -20.22
C PHE A 397 -20.69 3.92 -21.36
N GLY A 398 -20.72 2.61 -21.16
CA GLY A 398 -21.06 1.61 -22.16
C GLY A 398 -20.14 0.39 -22.10
N VAL A 399 -20.04 -0.28 -23.25
CA VAL A 399 -19.22 -1.48 -23.41
C VAL A 399 -17.93 -1.11 -24.15
N HIS A 400 -16.79 -1.51 -23.60
CA HIS A 400 -15.46 -1.16 -24.11
C HIS A 400 -14.71 -2.40 -24.55
N LEU A 401 -13.89 -2.24 -25.59
CA LEU A 401 -12.78 -3.11 -25.95
C LEU A 401 -11.51 -2.28 -25.87
N ILE A 402 -10.55 -2.69 -25.04
CA ILE A 402 -9.35 -1.93 -24.73
C ILE A 402 -8.15 -2.63 -25.36
N ARG A 403 -7.23 -1.87 -25.94
CA ARG A 403 -5.91 -2.33 -26.34
C ARG A 403 -4.86 -1.51 -25.61
N LEU A 404 -3.99 -2.20 -24.89
CA LEU A 404 -2.78 -1.57 -24.34
C LEU A 404 -1.69 -1.58 -25.42
N ILE A 405 -1.21 -0.41 -25.80
CA ILE A 405 -0.17 -0.25 -26.82
C ILE A 405 1.20 -0.40 -26.17
N GLU A 406 1.46 0.40 -25.14
CA GLU A 406 2.77 0.50 -24.51
C GLU A 406 2.64 0.98 -23.05
N ARG A 407 3.64 0.70 -22.22
CA ARG A 407 3.83 1.30 -20.90
C ARG A 407 5.18 1.95 -20.79
N ARG A 408 5.23 3.04 -20.04
CA ARG A 408 6.49 3.70 -19.69
C ARG A 408 6.45 4.17 -18.25
N GLU A 409 7.63 4.32 -17.69
CA GLU A 409 7.81 5.00 -16.42
C GLU A 409 8.36 6.40 -16.68
N VAL A 410 7.72 7.40 -16.11
CA VAL A 410 8.15 8.80 -16.20
C VAL A 410 8.33 9.37 -14.79
N PRO A 411 9.30 10.25 -14.57
CA PRO A 411 9.43 10.94 -13.29
C PRO A 411 8.16 11.74 -12.99
N MET A 412 7.67 11.61 -11.75
CA MET A 412 6.57 12.46 -11.28
C MET A 412 7.02 13.91 -11.23
N THR A 413 6.16 14.82 -11.66
CA THR A 413 6.36 16.25 -11.40
C THR A 413 6.28 16.53 -9.90
N SER A 414 6.87 17.65 -9.45
CA SER A 414 6.79 18.05 -8.03
C SER A 414 5.36 18.17 -7.53
N GLU A 415 4.42 18.59 -8.38
CA GLU A 415 2.99 18.65 -8.05
C GLU A 415 2.37 17.25 -7.86
N GLN A 416 2.68 16.32 -8.76
CA GLN A 416 2.23 14.92 -8.65
C GLN A 416 2.81 14.24 -7.40
N GLN A 417 4.09 14.49 -7.08
CA GLN A 417 4.71 13.97 -5.85
C GLN A 417 4.01 14.51 -4.60
N ARG A 418 3.72 15.82 -4.58
CA ARG A 418 2.99 16.45 -3.46
C ARG A 418 1.59 15.88 -3.29
N GLU A 419 0.86 15.67 -4.39
CA GLU A 419 -0.48 15.11 -4.34
C GLU A 419 -0.44 13.63 -3.92
N ALA A 420 0.53 12.83 -4.39
CA ALA A 420 0.73 11.46 -3.93
C ALA A 420 1.02 11.39 -2.43
N VAL A 421 1.95 12.22 -1.93
CA VAL A 421 2.26 12.31 -0.49
C VAL A 421 1.04 12.77 0.31
N LYS A 422 0.29 13.75 -0.18
CA LYS A 422 -0.93 14.24 0.47
C LYS A 422 -1.98 13.13 0.60
N ASN A 423 -2.16 12.30 -0.44
CA ASN A 423 -3.10 11.19 -0.41
C ASN A 423 -2.68 10.13 0.61
N VAL A 424 -1.40 9.75 0.65
CA VAL A 424 -0.85 8.83 1.66
C VAL A 424 -1.04 9.38 3.08
N LEU A 425 -0.69 10.64 3.32
CA LEU A 425 -0.87 11.27 4.63
C LEU A 425 -2.34 11.37 5.03
N ARG A 426 -3.22 11.64 4.06
CA ARG A 426 -4.67 11.70 4.30
C ARG A 426 -5.21 10.33 4.70
N GLU A 427 -4.83 9.30 3.99
CA GLU A 427 -5.25 7.92 4.29
C GLU A 427 -4.77 7.49 5.68
N ASN A 428 -3.48 7.68 5.99
CA ASN A 428 -2.94 7.38 7.31
C ASN A 428 -3.67 8.12 8.43
N LYS A 429 -3.99 9.40 8.23
CA LYS A 429 -4.76 10.20 9.21
C LYS A 429 -6.20 9.70 9.37
N VAL A 430 -6.82 9.26 8.29
CA VAL A 430 -8.18 8.67 8.34
C VAL A 430 -8.13 7.37 9.14
N ASP A 431 -7.15 6.52 8.88
CA ASP A 431 -6.99 5.25 9.60
C ASP A 431 -6.70 5.50 11.09
N GLU A 432 -5.81 6.43 11.43
CA GLU A 432 -5.54 6.83 12.82
C GLU A 432 -6.78 7.41 13.51
N SER A 433 -7.54 8.25 12.81
CA SER A 433 -8.80 8.80 13.32
C SER A 433 -9.83 7.72 13.60
N LEU A 434 -9.97 6.75 12.69
CA LEU A 434 -10.88 5.62 12.85
C LEU A 434 -10.45 4.68 13.97
N GLU A 435 -9.15 4.42 14.10
CA GLU A 435 -8.61 3.60 15.19
C GLU A 435 -8.86 4.27 16.55
N THR A 436 -8.56 5.57 16.65
CA THR A 436 -8.81 6.35 17.86
C THR A 436 -10.31 6.36 18.20
N TRP A 437 -11.17 6.62 17.22
CA TRP A 437 -12.61 6.56 17.41
C TRP A 437 -13.08 5.18 17.90
N ALA A 438 -12.59 4.11 17.29
CA ALA A 438 -12.95 2.75 17.67
C ALA A 438 -12.52 2.43 19.11
N GLN A 439 -11.32 2.85 19.53
CA GLN A 439 -10.81 2.70 20.88
C GLN A 439 -11.66 3.51 21.89
N ASP A 440 -11.96 4.76 21.57
CA ASP A 440 -12.78 5.65 22.42
C ASP A 440 -14.20 5.11 22.59
N VAL A 441 -14.83 4.63 21.51
CA VAL A 441 -16.15 4.04 21.54
C VAL A 441 -16.15 2.77 22.40
N ARG A 442 -15.13 1.91 22.21
CA ARG A 442 -14.99 0.68 23.02
C ARG A 442 -14.77 0.99 24.51
N ALA A 443 -13.99 2.02 24.84
CA ALA A 443 -13.73 2.45 26.21
C ALA A 443 -14.97 3.03 26.90
N ARG A 444 -15.85 3.71 26.17
CA ARG A 444 -17.09 4.29 26.68
C ARG A 444 -18.24 3.29 26.79
N ALA A 445 -18.20 2.23 25.99
CA ALA A 445 -19.25 1.21 26.01
C ALA A 445 -19.27 0.45 27.35
N TYR A 446 -20.45 0.31 27.94
CA TYR A 446 -20.65 -0.59 29.06
C TYR A 446 -20.61 -2.03 28.55
N VAL A 447 -19.66 -2.81 29.03
CA VAL A 447 -19.52 -4.22 28.66
C VAL A 447 -19.60 -5.10 29.88
N GLU A 448 -20.56 -6.00 29.91
CA GLU A 448 -20.71 -7.01 30.92
C GLU A 448 -20.37 -8.38 30.36
N TYR A 449 -19.26 -8.97 30.80
CA TYR A 449 -18.87 -10.33 30.42
C TYR A 449 -19.71 -11.33 31.21
N ARG A 450 -20.21 -12.35 30.54
CA ARG A 450 -20.98 -13.45 31.11
C ARG A 450 -20.15 -14.74 31.04
N ASP A 451 -20.61 -15.73 30.34
CA ASP A 451 -19.86 -16.98 30.15
C ASP A 451 -18.74 -16.86 29.14
N ALA A 452 -17.65 -17.59 29.37
CA ALA A 452 -16.58 -17.67 28.35
C ALA A 452 -17.10 -18.32 27.03
N PRO A 453 -16.68 -17.83 25.86
CA PRO A 453 -17.09 -18.46 24.62
C PRO A 453 -16.56 -19.90 24.53
N ARG A 454 -17.42 -20.80 24.07
CA ARG A 454 -17.09 -22.21 23.82
C ARG A 454 -16.87 -22.40 22.33
N PRO A 455 -15.62 -22.58 21.87
CA PRO A 455 -15.27 -22.67 20.47
C PRO A 455 -15.78 -23.91 19.75
#